data_77e7de44bd20803bcb39bd0c3b523462
#
_entry.id   77e7de44bd20803bcb39bd0c3b523462
#
_cell.length_a   1.000
_cell.length_b   1.000
_cell.length_c   1.000
_cell.angle_alpha   90.00
_cell.angle_beta   90.00
_cell.angle_gamma   90.00
#
_symmetry.space_group_name_H-M   'P 1'
#
loop_
_entity.id
_entity.type
_entity.pdbx_description
1 polymer ?
#
loop_
_entity_poly.entity_id
_entity_poly.type
_entity_poly.pdbx_seq_one_letter_code
_entity_poly.pdbx_strand_id
1 'polypeptide(L)'
;MALVLDNNETVDFTLYYLPRQQSWFYNFTYKDLTVNCSKVVLTPNSLRQFRKIIPFGLSFVADGYVEPFSIDDFSTGRVVMYVLNSDEVKQVESEIFND
;
A
#
# COMPACT_ATOMS: atom_id res chain seq x y z
N MET A 1 0.86 10.87 8.02
CA MET A 1 1.53 9.98 9.00
C MET A 1 2.87 9.54 8.43
N ALA A 2 3.82 9.29 9.28
CA ALA A 2 5.13 8.83 8.83
C ALA A 2 5.24 7.32 8.98
N LEU A 3 5.66 6.64 7.92
CA LEU A 3 5.99 5.22 7.96
C LEU A 3 7.50 5.10 8.09
N VAL A 4 7.96 4.31 9.06
CA VAL A 4 9.39 4.07 9.27
C VAL A 4 9.75 2.72 8.65
N LEU A 5 10.70 2.74 7.72
CA LEU A 5 11.17 1.53 7.06
C LEU A 5 12.23 0.83 7.91
N ASP A 6 12.54 -0.42 7.57
CA ASP A 6 13.53 -1.21 8.29
C ASP A 6 14.96 -0.65 8.17
N ASN A 7 15.22 0.20 7.18
CA ASN A 7 16.50 0.90 7.01
C ASN A 7 16.54 2.27 7.71
N ASN A 8 15.55 2.57 8.59
CA ASN A 8 15.37 3.82 9.31
C ASN A 8 15.00 5.03 8.43
N GLU A 9 14.74 4.84 7.16
CA GLU A 9 14.18 5.90 6.31
C GLU A 9 12.70 6.07 6.58
N THR A 10 12.15 7.25 6.30
CA THR A 10 10.73 7.54 6.52
C THR A 10 10.02 7.84 5.21
N VAL A 11 8.74 7.50 5.19
CA VAL A 11 7.84 7.78 4.08
C VAL A 11 6.69 8.62 4.61
N ASP A 12 6.42 9.77 3.99
CA ASP A 12 5.22 10.53 4.30
C ASP A 12 4.04 9.85 3.61
N PHE A 13 3.07 9.41 4.41
CA PHE A 13 1.95 8.61 3.92
C PHE A 13 0.63 9.15 4.43
N THR A 14 -0.35 9.26 3.55
CA THR A 14 -1.72 9.67 3.91
C THR A 14 -2.69 8.68 3.30
N LEU A 15 -3.55 8.11 4.14
CA LEU A 15 -4.64 7.22 3.73
C LEU A 15 -5.95 7.95 3.97
N TYR A 16 -6.81 8.04 2.95
CA TYR A 16 -8.05 8.81 3.07
C TYR A 16 -9.18 8.17 2.27
N TYR A 17 -10.41 8.48 2.70
CA TYR A 17 -11.63 7.96 2.11
C TYR A 17 -12.33 9.07 1.31
N LEU A 18 -12.76 8.75 0.09
CA LEU A 18 -13.54 9.67 -0.74
C LEU A 18 -14.99 9.16 -0.83
N PRO A 19 -15.94 9.81 -0.11
CA PRO A 19 -17.31 9.32 -0.04
C PRO A 19 -18.01 9.20 -1.39
N ARG A 20 -17.75 10.12 -2.31
CA ARG A 20 -18.39 10.11 -3.62
C ARG A 20 -17.98 8.91 -4.46
N GLN A 21 -16.72 8.48 -4.37
CA GLN A 21 -16.21 7.30 -5.04
C GLN A 21 -16.45 6.03 -4.25
N GLN A 22 -16.82 6.15 -2.96
CA GLN A 22 -16.95 5.02 -2.03
C GLN A 22 -15.70 4.15 -2.06
N SER A 23 -14.54 4.80 -2.01
CA SER A 23 -13.24 4.12 -2.14
C SER A 23 -12.19 4.82 -1.30
N TRP A 24 -11.17 4.06 -0.95
CA TRP A 24 -10.01 4.55 -0.23
C TRP A 24 -8.89 4.86 -1.20
N PHE A 25 -8.13 5.91 -0.87
CA PHE A 25 -7.00 6.39 -1.67
C PHE A 25 -5.83 6.66 -0.76
N TYR A 26 -4.63 6.74 -1.34
CA TYR A 26 -3.45 7.10 -0.58
C TYR A 26 -2.53 8.01 -1.39
N ASN A 27 -1.77 8.80 -0.63
CA ASN A 27 -0.67 9.61 -1.16
C ASN A 27 0.59 9.20 -0.40
N PHE A 28 1.73 9.21 -1.06
CA PHE A 28 2.98 9.08 -0.34
C PHE A 28 4.09 9.86 -1.02
N THR A 29 5.09 10.25 -0.22
CA THR A 29 6.32 10.86 -0.70
C THR A 29 7.50 10.11 -0.07
N TYR A 30 8.38 9.62 -0.91
CA TYR A 30 9.61 8.98 -0.50
C TYR A 30 10.75 9.60 -1.32
N LYS A 31 11.63 10.36 -0.66
CA LYS A 31 12.70 11.11 -1.34
C LYS A 31 12.10 11.97 -2.46
N ASP A 32 12.50 11.76 -3.70
CA ASP A 32 12.03 12.54 -4.84
C ASP A 32 10.77 11.98 -5.50
N LEU A 33 10.28 10.82 -5.03
CA LEU A 33 9.09 10.19 -5.59
C LEU A 33 7.85 10.62 -4.81
N THR A 34 6.88 11.21 -5.50
CA THR A 34 5.59 11.56 -4.93
C THR A 34 4.49 10.88 -5.74
N VAL A 35 3.60 10.18 -5.04
CA VAL A 35 2.43 9.53 -5.64
C VAL A 35 1.18 10.07 -4.96
N ASN A 36 0.23 10.55 -5.75
CA ASN A 36 -1.00 11.16 -5.26
C ASN A 36 -2.23 10.46 -5.82
N CYS A 37 -3.29 10.40 -5.01
CA CYS A 37 -4.59 9.88 -5.41
C CYS A 37 -4.54 8.46 -5.97
N SER A 38 -3.73 7.61 -5.37
CA SER A 38 -3.66 6.21 -5.78
C SER A 38 -4.76 5.43 -5.08
N LYS A 39 -5.61 4.74 -5.84
CA LYS A 39 -6.71 3.96 -5.29
C LYS A 39 -6.19 2.72 -4.57
N VAL A 40 -6.74 2.46 -3.38
CA VAL A 40 -6.44 1.23 -2.65
C VAL A 40 -7.12 0.06 -3.37
N VAL A 41 -6.32 -0.92 -3.80
CA VAL A 41 -6.82 -2.16 -4.39
C VAL A 41 -6.19 -3.34 -3.69
N LEU A 42 -6.90 -4.46 -3.66
CA LEU A 42 -6.40 -5.69 -3.01
C LEU A 42 -5.36 -6.34 -3.93
N THR A 43 -4.11 -6.23 -3.54
CA THR A 43 -3.00 -6.76 -4.32
C THR A 43 -1.84 -7.08 -3.39
N PRO A 44 -1.01 -8.08 -3.73
CA PRO A 44 0.18 -8.40 -2.94
C PRO A 44 1.18 -7.25 -2.84
N ASN A 45 1.27 -6.39 -3.86
CA ASN A 45 2.09 -5.19 -3.79
C ASN A 45 1.53 -4.12 -4.72
N SER A 46 0.86 -3.12 -4.12
CA SER A 46 0.28 -1.97 -4.84
C SER A 46 1.33 -1.09 -5.49
N LEU A 47 2.58 -1.15 -5.02
CA LEU A 47 3.68 -0.32 -5.52
C LEU A 47 4.60 -1.10 -6.46
N ARG A 48 4.11 -2.20 -7.03
CA ARG A 48 4.91 -3.08 -7.88
C ARG A 48 5.58 -2.34 -9.03
N GLN A 49 4.93 -1.36 -9.62
CA GLN A 49 5.49 -0.59 -10.73
C GLN A 49 6.74 0.20 -10.31
N PHE A 50 6.92 0.46 -9.02
CA PHE A 50 8.06 1.19 -8.48
C PHE A 50 9.12 0.29 -7.84
N ARG A 51 8.97 -1.04 -7.92
CA ARG A 51 9.77 -2.00 -7.15
C ARG A 51 11.28 -1.89 -7.36
N LYS A 52 11.70 -1.31 -8.47
CA LYS A 52 13.13 -1.16 -8.78
C LYS A 52 13.71 0.17 -8.30
N ILE A 53 12.87 1.10 -7.84
CA ILE A 53 13.31 2.44 -7.45
C ILE A 53 12.99 2.77 -5.99
N ILE A 54 12.19 1.96 -5.31
CA ILE A 54 11.88 2.14 -3.89
C ILE A 54 12.14 0.84 -3.12
N PRO A 55 12.57 0.94 -1.84
CA PRO A 55 12.92 -0.25 -1.04
C PRO A 55 11.75 -0.79 -0.21
N PHE A 56 10.50 -0.55 -0.62
CA PHE A 56 9.35 -1.00 0.14
C PHE A 56 8.17 -1.25 -0.80
N GLY A 57 7.13 -1.90 -0.26
CA GLY A 57 5.88 -2.12 -0.96
C GLY A 57 4.70 -1.97 -0.02
N LEU A 58 3.50 -1.96 -0.58
CA LEU A 58 2.25 -1.91 0.20
C LEU A 58 1.35 -3.05 -0.24
N SER A 59 0.91 -3.86 0.70
CA SER A 59 -0.05 -4.94 0.46
C SER A 59 -1.35 -4.63 1.19
N PHE A 60 -2.47 -4.74 0.49
CA PHE A 60 -3.79 -4.55 1.09
C PHE A 60 -4.55 -5.87 1.03
N VAL A 61 -5.07 -6.30 2.18
CA VAL A 61 -5.79 -7.55 2.34
C VAL A 61 -7.14 -7.26 2.99
N ALA A 62 -8.20 -7.90 2.52
CA ALA A 62 -9.54 -7.72 3.08
C ALA A 62 -10.24 -9.05 3.29
N ASP A 63 -11.07 -9.11 4.34
CA ASP A 63 -11.94 -10.24 4.57
C ASP A 63 -12.93 -10.36 3.40
N GLY A 64 -13.09 -11.59 2.89
CA GLY A 64 -14.00 -11.85 1.78
C GLY A 64 -13.52 -11.35 0.42
N TYR A 65 -12.29 -10.82 0.33
CA TYR A 65 -11.69 -10.33 -0.91
C TYR A 65 -12.52 -9.25 -1.61
N VAL A 66 -13.27 -8.45 -0.84
CA VAL A 66 -14.06 -7.34 -1.37
C VAL A 66 -13.25 -6.06 -1.24
N GLU A 67 -13.12 -5.31 -2.36
CA GLU A 67 -12.39 -4.05 -2.38
C GLU A 67 -12.94 -3.06 -1.33
N PRO A 68 -12.08 -2.19 -0.77
CA PRO A 68 -12.54 -1.21 0.23
C PRO A 68 -13.61 -0.27 -0.33
N PHE A 69 -14.70 -0.12 0.39
CA PHE A 69 -15.81 0.73 -0.05
C PHE A 69 -16.44 1.54 1.09
N SER A 70 -16.15 1.24 2.33
CA SER A 70 -16.76 1.89 3.50
C SER A 70 -15.72 2.68 4.28
N ILE A 71 -16.14 3.80 4.85
CA ILE A 71 -15.25 4.61 5.70
C ILE A 71 -14.73 3.82 6.91
N ASP A 72 -15.46 2.78 7.34
CA ASP A 72 -15.07 1.97 8.49
C ASP A 72 -14.17 0.78 8.15
N ASP A 73 -13.82 0.58 6.88
CA ASP A 73 -13.11 -0.62 6.44
C ASP A 73 -11.79 -0.86 7.17
N PHE A 74 -11.00 0.20 7.39
CA PHE A 74 -9.73 0.06 8.09
C PHE A 74 -9.89 0.05 9.61
N SER A 75 -10.81 0.82 10.16
CA SER A 75 -11.01 0.88 11.61
C SER A 75 -11.60 -0.40 12.18
N THR A 76 -12.42 -1.12 11.41
CA THR A 76 -12.98 -2.40 11.82
C THR A 76 -12.05 -3.57 11.58
N GLY A 77 -10.95 -3.37 10.84
CA GLY A 77 -10.02 -4.43 10.49
C GLY A 77 -10.46 -5.29 9.32
N ARG A 78 -11.53 -4.92 8.62
CA ARG A 78 -11.95 -5.63 7.40
C ARG A 78 -10.89 -5.53 6.32
N VAL A 79 -10.24 -4.36 6.23
CA VAL A 79 -9.12 -4.15 5.30
C VAL A 79 -7.89 -3.83 6.13
N VAL A 80 -6.78 -4.48 5.82
CA VAL A 80 -5.51 -4.30 6.52
C VAL A 80 -4.43 -3.95 5.50
N MET A 81 -3.60 -2.96 5.84
CA MET A 81 -2.44 -2.57 5.05
C MET A 81 -1.17 -3.13 5.68
N TYR A 82 -0.35 -3.77 4.88
CA TYR A 82 0.98 -4.22 5.28
C TYR A 82 2.04 -3.46 4.52
N VAL A 83 3.07 -2.99 5.24
CA VAL A 83 4.24 -2.38 4.62
C VAL A 83 5.29 -3.48 4.43
N LEU A 84 5.70 -3.70 3.18
CA LEU A 84 6.67 -4.73 2.83
C LEU A 84 8.07 -4.14 2.81
N ASN A 85 9.04 -4.84 3.42
CA ASN A 85 10.44 -4.44 3.27
C ASN A 85 11.00 -4.93 1.92
N SER A 86 12.24 -4.58 1.61
CA SER A 86 12.82 -4.92 0.29
C SER A 86 12.91 -6.43 0.06
N ASP A 87 13.18 -7.21 1.10
CA ASP A 87 13.24 -8.67 1.00
C ASP A 87 11.86 -9.26 0.74
N GLU A 88 10.85 -8.74 1.41
CA GLU A 88 9.46 -9.16 1.20
C GLU A 88 8.97 -8.81 -0.20
N VAL A 89 9.36 -7.66 -0.73
CA VAL A 89 9.04 -7.30 -2.11
C VAL A 89 9.64 -8.29 -3.09
N LYS A 90 10.90 -8.67 -2.90
CA LYS A 90 11.55 -9.67 -3.75
C LYS A 90 10.88 -11.03 -3.66
N GLN A 91 10.47 -11.43 -2.45
CA GLN A 91 9.76 -12.68 -2.24
C GLN A 91 8.42 -12.69 -2.96
N VAL A 92 7.65 -11.62 -2.88
CA VAL A 92 6.38 -11.48 -3.58
C VAL A 92 6.59 -11.57 -5.10
N GLU A 93 7.60 -10.89 -5.64
CA GLU A 93 7.90 -10.95 -7.07
C GLU A 93 8.24 -12.37 -7.54
N SER A 94 9.05 -13.10 -6.77
CA SER A 94 9.47 -14.44 -7.16
C SER A 94 8.37 -15.49 -7.01
N GLU A 95 7.52 -15.37 -5.98
CA GLU A 95 6.50 -16.39 -5.66
C GLU A 95 5.17 -16.15 -6.34
N ILE A 96 4.77 -14.89 -6.53
CA ILE A 96 3.44 -14.53 -7.02
C ILE A 96 3.48 -14.06 -8.47
N PHE A 97 4.42 -13.18 -8.80
CA PHE A 97 4.53 -12.63 -10.15
C PHE A 97 5.52 -13.35 -11.03
N ASN A 98 6.33 -14.22 -10.45
CA ASN A 98 7.24 -15.09 -11.17
C ASN A 98 8.28 -14.32 -12.04
N ASP A 99 8.78 -13.23 -11.50
CA ASP A 99 9.83 -12.42 -12.12
C ASP A 99 11.22 -12.91 -11.73
#